data_8efc277ad16aa28ebba32027d1e65b5a
#
_entry.id   8efc277ad16aa28ebba32027d1e65b5a
#
_cell.length_a   1.000
_cell.length_b   1.000
_cell.length_c   1.000
_cell.angle_alpha   90.00
_cell.angle_beta   90.00
_cell.angle_gamma   90.00
#
_symmetry.space_group_name_H-M   'P 1'
#
loop_
_entity.id
_entity.type
_entity.pdbx_description
1 polymer ?
#
loop_
_entity_poly.entity_id
_entity_poly.type
_entity_poly.pdbx_seq_one_letter_code
_entity_poly.pdbx_strand_id
1 'polypeptide(L)'
;MEKINENIFHQYNKWKQGYSRKENSFKQRVQNFLSNREDADIYSISKDSKYLNAYYNVVIHDEDIRDGKLPVPFGEIRGDFECSRCDSLISLEGAPKRVDRKFECYNCPSLTSLEGAPKEVGWLFSCKRCTSLTSLVGAPEESRDFFDCSSCDSLISLEGAPKKVGKNFNCSKCKNLLSLEGAPKELGGAFDCSDCENLTSLVGVPKKIHGYFDCSGCENLTSLEYLPKEIAGDLYIGKRFKGKIPEDVIVKGVIQYE
;
A
#
# COMPACT_ATOMS: atom_id res chain seq x y z
N MET A 1 6.09 -2.06 -35.94
CA MET A 1 4.73 -1.92 -35.38
C MET A 1 3.81 -3.14 -35.57
N GLU A 2 4.09 -4.05 -36.52
CA GLU A 2 3.19 -5.20 -36.82
C GLU A 2 3.40 -6.48 -35.97
N LYS A 3 4.56 -6.70 -35.37
CA LYS A 3 4.87 -7.98 -34.67
C LYS A 3 4.35 -8.09 -33.23
N ILE A 4 4.05 -6.97 -32.56
CA ILE A 4 3.59 -6.95 -31.15
C ILE A 4 2.13 -7.41 -31.04
N ASN A 5 1.39 -7.25 -32.10
CA ASN A 5 -0.04 -7.49 -32.12
C ASN A 5 -0.46 -8.95 -32.42
N GLU A 6 0.41 -9.75 -33.04
CA GLU A 6 -0.01 -11.05 -33.59
C GLU A 6 -0.33 -12.10 -32.52
N ASN A 7 0.38 -12.15 -31.41
CA ASN A 7 0.16 -13.18 -30.39
C ASN A 7 -1.07 -12.88 -29.52
N ILE A 8 -1.23 -11.62 -29.09
CA ILE A 8 -2.41 -11.15 -28.37
C ILE A 8 -3.60 -11.09 -29.33
N PHE A 9 -3.38 -10.65 -30.57
CA PHE A 9 -4.41 -10.60 -31.61
C PHE A 9 -4.80 -12.00 -32.10
N HIS A 10 -3.88 -12.97 -32.11
CA HIS A 10 -4.19 -14.37 -32.44
C HIS A 10 -4.95 -15.06 -31.30
N GLN A 11 -4.55 -14.85 -30.05
CA GLN A 11 -5.33 -15.26 -28.88
C GLN A 11 -6.70 -14.58 -28.88
N TYR A 12 -6.77 -13.30 -29.23
CA TYR A 12 -7.98 -12.51 -29.38
C TYR A 12 -8.91 -13.05 -30.48
N ASN A 13 -8.40 -13.37 -31.68
CA ASN A 13 -9.22 -13.88 -32.79
C ASN A 13 -9.71 -15.31 -32.57
N LYS A 14 -8.92 -16.17 -31.94
CA LYS A 14 -9.34 -17.52 -31.52
C LYS A 14 -10.47 -17.48 -30.47
N TRP A 15 -10.55 -16.41 -29.76
CA TRP A 15 -11.46 -16.13 -28.67
C TRP A 15 -12.76 -15.44 -29.13
N LYS A 16 -12.75 -14.77 -30.29
CA LYS A 16 -13.86 -13.98 -30.83
C LYS A 16 -15.10 -14.81 -31.22
N GLN A 17 -15.01 -16.13 -31.30
CA GLN A 17 -16.01 -16.99 -31.90
C GLN A 17 -17.08 -17.58 -30.95
N GLY A 18 -17.16 -17.20 -29.67
CA GLY A 18 -18.11 -17.92 -28.81
C GLY A 18 -18.58 -17.34 -27.48
N TYR A 19 -18.68 -16.00 -27.25
CA TYR A 19 -18.95 -15.53 -25.87
C TYR A 19 -19.99 -14.40 -25.70
N SER A 20 -20.53 -14.28 -24.46
CA SER A 20 -21.66 -13.46 -24.06
C SER A 20 -21.38 -11.93 -23.97
N ARG A 21 -22.45 -11.11 -23.80
CA ARG A 21 -22.38 -9.62 -23.72
C ARG A 21 -21.41 -9.06 -22.65
N LYS A 22 -21.23 -9.77 -21.51
CA LYS A 22 -20.30 -9.35 -20.43
C LYS A 22 -18.83 -9.56 -20.78
N GLU A 23 -18.50 -10.60 -21.53
CA GLU A 23 -17.13 -10.89 -21.99
C GLU A 23 -16.68 -9.94 -23.09
N ASN A 24 -17.60 -9.47 -23.93
CA ASN A 24 -17.30 -8.40 -24.90
C ASN A 24 -16.86 -7.11 -24.23
N SER A 25 -17.33 -6.79 -23.01
CA SER A 25 -16.93 -5.58 -22.29
C SER A 25 -15.49 -5.66 -21.74
N PHE A 26 -15.09 -6.83 -21.23
CA PHE A 26 -13.70 -7.04 -20.76
C PHE A 26 -12.73 -6.99 -21.95
N LYS A 27 -13.02 -7.69 -23.04
CA LYS A 27 -12.22 -7.67 -24.26
C LYS A 27 -11.99 -6.27 -24.79
N GLN A 28 -13.06 -5.49 -24.89
CA GLN A 28 -12.98 -4.12 -25.39
C GLN A 28 -12.13 -3.25 -24.48
N ARG A 29 -12.24 -3.41 -23.14
CA ARG A 29 -11.41 -2.68 -22.17
C ARG A 29 -9.93 -3.04 -22.31
N VAL A 30 -9.61 -4.33 -22.42
CA VAL A 30 -8.24 -4.80 -22.66
C VAL A 30 -7.68 -4.25 -23.97
N GLN A 31 -8.44 -4.32 -25.05
CA GLN A 31 -8.03 -3.78 -26.34
C GLN A 31 -7.78 -2.27 -26.26
N ASN A 32 -8.68 -1.52 -25.66
CA ASN A 32 -8.51 -0.08 -25.49
C ASN A 32 -7.28 0.25 -24.62
N PHE A 33 -7.06 -0.51 -23.55
CA PHE A 33 -5.90 -0.33 -22.67
C PHE A 33 -4.57 -0.63 -23.39
N LEU A 34 -4.53 -1.67 -24.22
CA LEU A 34 -3.30 -2.09 -24.91
C LEU A 34 -3.04 -1.35 -26.22
N SER A 35 -4.05 -0.72 -26.83
CA SER A 35 -3.95 -0.15 -28.19
C SER A 35 -2.89 0.93 -28.35
N ASN A 36 -2.56 1.66 -27.27
CA ASN A 36 -1.60 2.76 -27.28
C ASN A 36 -0.34 2.46 -26.45
N ARG A 37 -0.10 1.17 -26.10
CA ARG A 37 1.02 0.77 -25.25
C ARG A 37 2.09 0.04 -26.06
N GLU A 38 3.33 0.49 -25.91
CA GLU A 38 4.50 -0.17 -26.53
C GLU A 38 4.87 -1.48 -25.83
N ASP A 39 4.48 -1.64 -24.56
CA ASP A 39 4.75 -2.78 -23.69
C ASP A 39 3.66 -3.88 -23.75
N ALA A 40 2.83 -3.89 -24.79
CA ALA A 40 1.67 -4.80 -24.88
C ALA A 40 2.06 -6.29 -24.85
N ASP A 41 3.28 -6.65 -25.20
CA ASP A 41 3.81 -8.02 -25.23
C ASP A 41 4.07 -8.63 -23.84
N ILE A 42 4.15 -7.81 -22.79
CA ILE A 42 4.33 -8.30 -21.41
C ILE A 42 3.04 -8.86 -20.81
N TYR A 43 1.90 -8.64 -21.45
CA TYR A 43 0.58 -9.02 -20.91
C TYR A 43 0.09 -10.35 -21.44
N SER A 44 -0.74 -11.01 -20.64
CA SER A 44 -1.45 -12.22 -21.02
C SER A 44 -2.85 -12.25 -20.39
N ILE A 45 -3.81 -12.86 -21.09
CA ILE A 45 -5.15 -13.02 -20.54
C ILE A 45 -5.19 -14.29 -19.68
N SER A 46 -5.80 -14.21 -18.49
CA SER A 46 -6.00 -15.36 -17.60
C SER A 46 -6.80 -16.48 -18.27
N LYS A 47 -6.60 -17.73 -17.83
CA LYS A 47 -7.29 -18.92 -18.42
C LYS A 47 -8.83 -18.80 -18.41
N ASP A 48 -9.38 -18.18 -17.39
CA ASP A 48 -10.82 -17.93 -17.27
C ASP A 48 -11.30 -16.67 -18.01
N SER A 49 -10.38 -16.00 -18.71
CA SER A 49 -10.64 -14.80 -19.52
C SER A 49 -11.24 -13.61 -18.75
N LYS A 50 -10.91 -13.47 -17.47
CA LYS A 50 -11.46 -12.41 -16.61
C LYS A 50 -10.43 -11.37 -16.19
N TYR A 51 -9.13 -11.66 -16.31
CA TYR A 51 -8.06 -10.84 -15.80
C TYR A 51 -6.93 -10.68 -16.81
N LEU A 52 -6.25 -9.54 -16.75
CA LEU A 52 -5.02 -9.26 -17.47
C LEU A 52 -3.83 -9.49 -16.53
N ASN A 53 -2.97 -10.44 -16.85
CA ASN A 53 -1.74 -10.73 -16.13
C ASN A 53 -0.55 -10.05 -16.81
N ALA A 54 0.53 -9.78 -16.06
CA ALA A 54 1.78 -9.31 -16.63
C ALA A 54 2.99 -10.02 -16.02
N TYR A 55 4.02 -10.20 -16.86
CA TYR A 55 5.28 -10.84 -16.46
C TYR A 55 6.33 -9.85 -15.94
N TYR A 56 6.14 -8.55 -16.18
CA TYR A 56 7.03 -7.46 -15.81
C TYR A 56 6.27 -6.37 -15.06
N ASN A 57 6.90 -5.22 -14.91
CA ASN A 57 6.31 -4.07 -14.24
C ASN A 57 5.15 -3.51 -15.05
N VAL A 58 4.12 -3.08 -14.36
CA VAL A 58 2.95 -2.41 -14.94
C VAL A 58 2.85 -1.02 -14.32
N VAL A 59 2.80 -0.01 -15.17
CA VAL A 59 2.58 1.39 -14.77
C VAL A 59 1.25 1.85 -15.34
N ILE A 60 0.38 2.35 -14.48
CA ILE A 60 -0.90 2.96 -14.81
C ILE A 60 -0.75 4.47 -14.63
N HIS A 61 -1.10 5.22 -15.65
CA HIS A 61 -1.13 6.68 -15.61
C HIS A 61 -2.55 7.18 -15.35
N ASP A 62 -2.67 8.45 -14.95
CA ASP A 62 -3.99 9.04 -14.64
C ASP A 62 -4.93 9.03 -15.87
N GLU A 63 -4.37 9.19 -17.08
CA GLU A 63 -5.12 9.05 -18.33
C GLU A 63 -5.67 7.64 -18.60
N ASP A 64 -5.13 6.61 -17.96
CA ASP A 64 -5.67 5.25 -18.05
C ASP A 64 -6.91 5.06 -17.17
N ILE A 65 -7.07 5.88 -16.11
CA ILE A 65 -8.17 5.76 -15.16
C ILE A 65 -9.51 6.04 -15.86
N ARG A 66 -10.52 5.22 -15.57
CA ARG A 66 -11.88 5.36 -16.11
C ARG A 66 -12.89 5.30 -14.97
N ASP A 67 -13.71 6.33 -14.86
CA ASP A 67 -14.74 6.45 -13.82
C ASP A 67 -14.16 6.23 -12.40
N GLY A 68 -12.95 6.74 -12.15
CA GLY A 68 -12.25 6.61 -10.88
C GLY A 68 -11.68 5.23 -10.57
N LYS A 69 -11.58 4.33 -11.56
CA LYS A 69 -11.15 2.93 -11.41
C LYS A 69 -10.02 2.58 -12.37
N LEU A 70 -9.34 1.49 -12.09
CA LEU A 70 -8.34 0.92 -12.99
C LEU A 70 -8.96 0.48 -14.33
N PRO A 71 -8.20 0.58 -15.44
CA PRO A 71 -8.76 0.44 -16.81
C PRO A 71 -9.32 -0.95 -17.08
N VAL A 72 -8.70 -1.96 -16.52
CA VAL A 72 -9.07 -3.38 -16.67
C VAL A 72 -8.89 -4.11 -15.34
N PRO A 73 -9.57 -5.24 -15.11
CA PRO A 73 -9.25 -6.10 -13.97
C PRO A 73 -7.93 -6.83 -14.22
N PHE A 74 -6.94 -6.55 -13.36
CA PHE A 74 -5.66 -7.23 -13.35
C PHE A 74 -5.69 -8.50 -12.50
N GLY A 75 -4.90 -9.51 -12.89
CA GLY A 75 -4.75 -10.78 -12.17
C GLY A 75 -3.45 -10.87 -11.40
N GLU A 76 -2.45 -11.60 -11.94
CA GLU A 76 -1.13 -11.77 -11.35
C GLU A 76 -0.11 -10.90 -12.06
N ILE A 77 0.67 -10.14 -11.29
CA ILE A 77 1.77 -9.31 -11.77
C ILE A 77 3.06 -9.81 -11.15
N ARG A 78 4.00 -10.28 -11.98
CA ARG A 78 5.30 -10.81 -11.51
C ARG A 78 6.32 -9.72 -11.22
N GLY A 79 6.13 -8.52 -11.76
CA GLY A 79 6.93 -7.34 -11.49
C GLY A 79 6.32 -6.45 -10.42
N ASP A 80 6.59 -5.15 -10.55
CA ASP A 80 5.96 -4.08 -9.77
C ASP A 80 4.63 -3.68 -10.43
N PHE A 81 3.66 -3.26 -9.63
CA PHE A 81 2.45 -2.61 -10.12
C PHE A 81 2.36 -1.22 -9.53
N GLU A 82 2.39 -0.22 -10.38
CA GLU A 82 2.33 1.19 -10.00
C GLU A 82 1.10 1.86 -10.61
N CYS A 83 0.27 2.46 -9.78
CA CYS A 83 -0.82 3.37 -10.17
C CYS A 83 -0.72 4.67 -9.34
N SER A 84 0.48 5.18 -9.21
CA SER A 84 0.81 6.35 -8.39
C SER A 84 0.57 7.65 -9.14
N ARG A 85 0.32 8.74 -8.38
CA ARG A 85 0.03 10.08 -8.94
C ARG A 85 -1.18 10.09 -9.87
N CYS A 86 -2.14 9.22 -9.58
CA CYS A 86 -3.40 9.17 -10.30
C CYS A 86 -4.44 9.98 -9.52
N ASP A 87 -4.59 11.24 -9.88
CA ASP A 87 -5.51 12.17 -9.20
C ASP A 87 -6.97 11.75 -9.38
N SER A 88 -7.27 11.09 -10.49
CA SER A 88 -8.61 10.58 -10.81
C SER A 88 -8.94 9.23 -10.16
N LEU A 89 -7.98 8.56 -9.49
CA LEU A 89 -8.20 7.22 -8.92
C LEU A 89 -8.99 7.33 -7.61
N ILE A 90 -10.21 6.79 -7.59
CA ILE A 90 -11.11 6.79 -6.42
C ILE A 90 -11.12 5.42 -5.73
N SER A 91 -10.92 4.33 -6.50
CA SER A 91 -11.05 2.96 -6.04
C SER A 91 -9.98 2.06 -6.66
N LEU A 92 -9.53 1.06 -5.89
CA LEU A 92 -8.64 0.01 -6.38
C LEU A 92 -9.40 -1.17 -7.04
N GLU A 93 -10.68 -0.97 -7.39
CA GLU A 93 -11.41 -1.98 -8.17
C GLU A 93 -10.68 -2.27 -9.49
N GLY A 94 -10.35 -3.54 -9.71
CA GLY A 94 -9.54 -3.97 -10.84
C GLY A 94 -8.06 -4.13 -10.54
N ALA A 95 -7.58 -3.78 -9.33
CA ALA A 95 -6.19 -4.02 -8.96
C ALA A 95 -5.82 -5.51 -9.00
N PRO A 96 -4.52 -5.84 -9.18
CA PRO A 96 -4.06 -7.21 -9.21
C PRO A 96 -4.43 -7.97 -7.94
N LYS A 97 -4.72 -9.25 -8.06
CA LYS A 97 -4.92 -10.13 -6.91
C LYS A 97 -3.62 -10.41 -6.18
N ARG A 98 -2.52 -10.45 -6.92
CA ARG A 98 -1.17 -10.73 -6.45
C ARG A 98 -0.16 -9.90 -7.22
N VAL A 99 0.81 -9.36 -6.49
CA VAL A 99 1.98 -8.66 -7.03
C VAL A 99 3.23 -9.27 -6.38
N ASP A 100 4.12 -9.83 -7.19
CA ASP A 100 5.31 -10.52 -6.67
C ASP A 100 6.34 -9.56 -6.06
N ARG A 101 6.31 -8.28 -6.45
CA ARG A 101 7.24 -7.27 -5.96
C ARG A 101 6.51 -6.13 -5.27
N LYS A 102 6.43 -4.95 -5.86
CA LYS A 102 5.85 -3.75 -5.23
C LYS A 102 4.46 -3.46 -5.77
N PHE A 103 3.56 -3.11 -4.88
CA PHE A 103 2.31 -2.44 -5.21
C PHE A 103 2.35 -1.01 -4.70
N GLU A 104 2.28 -0.06 -5.61
CA GLU A 104 2.39 1.37 -5.29
C GLU A 104 1.20 2.14 -5.87
N CYS A 105 0.43 2.76 -4.98
CA CYS A 105 -0.65 3.70 -5.29
C CYS A 105 -0.42 5.03 -4.54
N TYR A 106 0.84 5.46 -4.42
CA TYR A 106 1.18 6.65 -3.67
C TYR A 106 0.72 7.94 -4.38
N ASN A 107 0.41 8.96 -3.58
CA ASN A 107 -0.02 10.27 -4.07
C ASN A 107 -1.25 10.18 -5.02
N CYS A 108 -2.27 9.43 -4.58
CA CYS A 108 -3.59 9.36 -5.20
C CYS A 108 -4.58 10.08 -4.27
N PRO A 109 -4.72 11.41 -4.39
CA PRO A 109 -5.46 12.22 -3.41
C PRO A 109 -6.97 11.92 -3.38
N SER A 110 -7.53 11.39 -4.45
CA SER A 110 -8.95 11.01 -4.52
C SER A 110 -9.25 9.60 -4.02
N LEU A 111 -8.22 8.80 -3.69
CA LEU A 111 -8.39 7.42 -3.21
C LEU A 111 -8.96 7.42 -1.78
N THR A 112 -10.15 6.87 -1.62
CA THR A 112 -10.87 6.89 -0.32
C THR A 112 -10.85 5.57 0.43
N SER A 113 -10.49 4.46 -0.24
CA SER A 113 -10.48 3.10 0.32
C SER A 113 -9.41 2.23 -0.35
N LEU A 114 -8.87 1.27 0.40
CA LEU A 114 -8.00 0.22 -0.14
C LEU A 114 -8.78 -1.04 -0.54
N GLU A 115 -10.11 -1.02 -0.53
CA GLU A 115 -10.90 -2.14 -1.03
C GLU A 115 -10.55 -2.44 -2.50
N GLY A 116 -10.31 -3.72 -2.78
CA GLY A 116 -9.81 -4.17 -4.08
C GLY A 116 -8.29 -4.27 -4.19
N ALA A 117 -7.53 -3.80 -3.21
CA ALA A 117 -6.07 -3.96 -3.20
C ALA A 117 -5.64 -5.43 -3.26
N PRO A 118 -4.40 -5.71 -3.73
CA PRO A 118 -3.84 -7.07 -3.76
C PRO A 118 -3.89 -7.73 -2.39
N LYS A 119 -4.22 -9.03 -2.37
CA LYS A 119 -4.15 -9.82 -1.14
C LYS A 119 -2.73 -10.27 -0.79
N GLU A 120 -1.87 -10.37 -1.80
CA GLU A 120 -0.48 -10.77 -1.67
C GLU A 120 0.44 -9.76 -2.36
N VAL A 121 1.39 -9.20 -1.60
CA VAL A 121 2.43 -8.30 -2.09
C VAL A 121 3.78 -8.76 -1.57
N GLY A 122 4.72 -9.00 -2.50
CA GLY A 122 6.00 -9.64 -2.16
C GLY A 122 6.99 -8.73 -1.43
N TRP A 123 7.01 -7.42 -1.73
CA TRP A 123 8.00 -6.51 -1.16
C TRP A 123 7.38 -5.30 -0.47
N LEU A 124 6.91 -4.34 -1.22
CA LEU A 124 6.38 -3.07 -0.71
C LEU A 124 4.91 -2.91 -1.07
N PHE A 125 4.08 -2.63 -0.08
CA PHE A 125 2.78 -2.02 -0.27
C PHE A 125 2.86 -0.54 0.12
N SER A 126 2.58 0.38 -0.81
CA SER A 126 2.61 1.80 -0.54
C SER A 126 1.31 2.49 -0.99
N CYS A 127 0.63 3.10 -0.03
CA CYS A 127 -0.46 4.06 -0.24
C CYS A 127 -0.09 5.45 0.31
N LYS A 128 1.20 5.76 0.38
CA LYS A 128 1.73 7.03 0.88
C LYS A 128 1.08 8.22 0.18
N ARG A 129 0.77 9.29 0.95
CA ARG A 129 0.14 10.53 0.45
C ARG A 129 -1.23 10.35 -0.23
N CYS A 130 -1.97 9.31 0.12
CA CYS A 130 -3.39 9.20 -0.25
C CYS A 130 -4.21 10.00 0.76
N THR A 131 -4.32 11.31 0.51
CA THR A 131 -4.79 12.27 1.53
C THR A 131 -6.28 12.16 1.86
N SER A 132 -7.08 11.50 1.03
CA SER A 132 -8.51 11.22 1.30
C SER A 132 -8.76 9.86 1.96
N LEU A 133 -7.70 9.06 2.20
CA LEU A 133 -7.83 7.73 2.80
C LEU A 133 -8.11 7.85 4.30
N THR A 134 -9.23 7.33 4.76
CA THR A 134 -9.67 7.46 6.16
C THR A 134 -9.39 6.22 7.02
N SER A 135 -9.16 5.06 6.39
CA SER A 135 -8.78 3.79 7.04
C SER A 135 -7.94 2.94 6.10
N LEU A 136 -7.32 1.88 6.63
CA LEU A 136 -6.54 0.92 5.85
C LEU A 136 -7.35 -0.36 5.51
N VAL A 137 -8.66 -0.32 5.71
CA VAL A 137 -9.54 -1.45 5.35
C VAL A 137 -9.41 -1.77 3.87
N GLY A 138 -9.17 -3.06 3.57
CA GLY A 138 -8.89 -3.54 2.23
C GLY A 138 -7.42 -3.81 1.95
N ALA A 139 -6.48 -3.31 2.77
CA ALA A 139 -5.07 -3.65 2.66
C ALA A 139 -4.82 -5.17 2.78
N PRO A 140 -3.67 -5.69 2.30
CA PRO A 140 -3.31 -7.09 2.50
C PRO A 140 -3.21 -7.44 3.99
N GLU A 141 -3.59 -8.66 4.38
CA GLU A 141 -3.47 -9.12 5.76
C GLU A 141 -2.02 -9.22 6.24
N GLU A 142 -1.09 -9.47 5.31
CA GLU A 142 0.34 -9.55 5.55
C GLU A 142 1.11 -8.78 4.46
N SER A 143 2.15 -8.06 4.86
CA SER A 143 3.16 -7.50 3.97
C SER A 143 4.51 -8.14 4.27
N ARG A 144 5.16 -8.72 3.26
CA ARG A 144 6.40 -9.48 3.49
C ARG A 144 7.58 -8.61 3.91
N ASP A 145 7.68 -7.40 3.35
CA ASP A 145 8.78 -6.48 3.66
C ASP A 145 8.25 -5.17 4.26
N PHE A 146 7.80 -4.23 3.43
CA PHE A 146 7.47 -2.86 3.85
C PHE A 146 6.00 -2.55 3.63
N PHE A 147 5.41 -1.82 4.59
CA PHE A 147 4.11 -1.20 4.44
C PHE A 147 4.23 0.30 4.72
N ASP A 148 3.87 1.14 3.74
CA ASP A 148 3.98 2.59 3.84
C ASP A 148 2.61 3.26 3.59
N CYS A 149 2.04 3.82 4.64
CA CYS A 149 0.85 4.66 4.60
C CYS A 149 1.15 6.09 5.11
N SER A 150 2.40 6.54 5.01
CA SER A 150 2.80 7.87 5.50
C SER A 150 2.12 9.01 4.75
N SER A 151 1.92 10.12 5.44
CA SER A 151 1.29 11.33 4.89
C SER A 151 -0.15 11.12 4.38
N CYS A 152 -0.87 10.15 4.92
CA CYS A 152 -2.31 9.99 4.70
C CYS A 152 -3.06 10.89 5.68
N ASP A 153 -3.25 12.17 5.31
CA ASP A 153 -3.69 13.22 6.24
C ASP A 153 -5.10 12.98 6.81
N SER A 154 -5.98 12.26 6.10
CA SER A 154 -7.33 11.94 6.60
C SER A 154 -7.39 10.65 7.43
N LEU A 155 -6.27 9.93 7.59
CA LEU A 155 -6.25 8.68 8.34
C LEU A 155 -6.40 8.95 9.84
N ILE A 156 -7.42 8.39 10.47
CA ILE A 156 -7.74 8.62 11.89
C ILE A 156 -7.35 7.46 12.80
N SER A 157 -7.18 6.26 12.24
CA SER A 157 -6.74 5.05 12.92
C SER A 157 -5.98 4.15 11.94
N LEU A 158 -5.31 3.12 12.45
CA LEU A 158 -4.65 2.09 11.64
C LEU A 158 -5.56 0.86 11.40
N GLU A 159 -6.88 1.01 11.56
CA GLU A 159 -7.82 -0.06 11.30
C GLU A 159 -7.68 -0.58 9.86
N GLY A 160 -7.55 -1.91 9.72
CA GLY A 160 -7.32 -2.56 8.44
C GLY A 160 -5.85 -2.67 8.04
N ALA A 161 -4.90 -2.17 8.83
CA ALA A 161 -3.48 -2.41 8.57
C ALA A 161 -3.14 -3.91 8.58
N PRO A 162 -2.08 -4.34 7.88
CA PRO A 162 -1.60 -5.71 7.93
C PRO A 162 -1.37 -6.20 9.36
N LYS A 163 -1.79 -7.41 9.67
CA LYS A 163 -1.52 -8.03 10.99
C LYS A 163 -0.04 -8.31 11.20
N LYS A 164 0.67 -8.54 10.09
CA LYS A 164 2.10 -8.85 10.07
C LYS A 164 2.81 -8.06 8.96
N VAL A 165 3.94 -7.45 9.32
CA VAL A 165 4.86 -6.77 8.41
C VAL A 165 6.26 -7.32 8.62
N GLY A 166 6.87 -7.86 7.57
CA GLY A 166 8.15 -8.58 7.68
C GLY A 166 9.33 -7.68 7.97
N LYS A 167 9.27 -6.40 7.58
CA LYS A 167 10.29 -5.39 7.90
C LYS A 167 9.66 -4.14 8.50
N ASN A 168 9.58 -3.02 7.79
CA ASN A 168 9.22 -1.74 8.37
C ASN A 168 7.75 -1.38 8.09
N PHE A 169 7.13 -0.78 9.08
CA PHE A 169 5.82 -0.14 8.99
C PHE A 169 5.98 1.36 9.17
N ASN A 170 5.47 2.14 8.21
CA ASN A 170 5.55 3.60 8.23
C ASN A 170 4.15 4.22 8.12
N CYS A 171 3.76 4.93 9.17
CA CYS A 171 2.55 5.77 9.22
C CYS A 171 2.90 7.23 9.61
N SER A 172 4.16 7.66 9.37
CA SER A 172 4.59 9.02 9.70
C SER A 172 3.81 10.09 8.95
N LYS A 173 3.72 11.27 9.54
CA LYS A 173 3.04 12.44 8.93
C LYS A 173 1.55 12.24 8.66
N CYS A 174 0.91 11.28 9.30
CA CYS A 174 -0.54 11.12 9.28
C CYS A 174 -1.14 12.11 10.29
N LYS A 175 -1.43 13.34 9.85
CA LYS A 175 -1.76 14.46 10.73
C LYS A 175 -2.96 14.21 11.63
N ASN A 176 -3.99 13.53 11.14
CA ASN A 176 -5.22 13.27 11.89
C ASN A 176 -5.24 11.92 12.64
N LEU A 177 -4.11 11.19 12.64
CA LEU A 177 -4.02 9.93 13.38
C LEU A 177 -4.06 10.19 14.89
N LEU A 178 -5.03 9.59 15.60
CA LEU A 178 -5.28 9.84 17.02
C LEU A 178 -4.61 8.79 17.92
N SER A 179 -4.52 7.55 17.46
CA SER A 179 -3.91 6.42 18.17
C SER A 179 -3.29 5.44 17.18
N LEU A 180 -2.51 4.49 17.70
CA LEU A 180 -1.93 3.41 16.89
C LEU A 180 -2.77 2.13 16.92
N GLU A 181 -4.04 2.23 17.35
CA GLU A 181 -4.96 1.10 17.31
C GLU A 181 -5.13 0.58 15.88
N GLY A 182 -5.05 -0.76 15.72
CA GLY A 182 -5.02 -1.41 14.43
C GLY A 182 -3.62 -1.64 13.87
N ALA A 183 -2.55 -1.13 14.50
CA ALA A 183 -1.18 -1.38 14.08
C ALA A 183 -0.85 -2.88 13.96
N PRO A 184 0.15 -3.27 13.15
CA PRO A 184 0.60 -4.66 13.02
C PRO A 184 0.94 -5.28 14.38
N LYS A 185 0.50 -6.51 14.61
CA LYS A 185 0.84 -7.25 15.84
C LYS A 185 2.24 -7.86 15.78
N GLU A 186 2.69 -8.20 14.57
CA GLU A 186 4.02 -8.73 14.31
C GLU A 186 4.76 -7.79 13.35
N LEU A 187 5.93 -7.33 13.77
CA LEU A 187 6.76 -6.41 13.01
C LEU A 187 8.22 -6.88 13.04
N GLY A 188 8.78 -7.17 11.87
CA GLY A 188 10.15 -7.66 11.74
C GLY A 188 11.23 -6.57 11.70
N GLY A 189 10.87 -5.30 11.64
CA GLY A 189 11.80 -4.17 11.51
C GLY A 189 11.37 -2.96 12.32
N ALA A 190 11.44 -1.79 11.71
CA ALA A 190 11.18 -0.50 12.35
C ALA A 190 9.70 -0.10 12.28
N PHE A 191 9.29 0.70 13.26
CA PHE A 191 7.98 1.35 13.30
C PHE A 191 8.19 2.88 13.33
N ASP A 192 7.66 3.56 12.33
CA ASP A 192 7.73 5.01 12.19
C ASP A 192 6.33 5.62 12.24
N CYS A 193 6.08 6.40 13.28
CA CYS A 193 4.88 7.24 13.45
C CYS A 193 5.27 8.70 13.73
N SER A 194 6.45 9.14 13.25
CA SER A 194 6.94 10.49 13.44
C SER A 194 6.01 11.53 12.80
N ASP A 195 6.03 12.73 13.33
CA ASP A 195 5.26 13.87 12.81
C ASP A 195 3.75 13.63 12.71
N CYS A 196 3.19 12.71 13.47
CA CYS A 196 1.75 12.53 13.62
C CYS A 196 1.24 13.57 14.63
N GLU A 197 0.95 14.78 14.16
CA GLU A 197 0.68 15.96 14.98
C GLU A 197 -0.43 15.72 16.02
N ASN A 198 -1.53 15.03 15.62
CA ASN A 198 -2.69 14.79 16.50
C ASN A 198 -2.62 13.46 17.27
N LEU A 199 -1.50 12.73 17.20
CA LEU A 199 -1.35 11.49 17.95
C LEU A 199 -1.29 11.78 19.45
N THR A 200 -2.27 11.28 20.20
CA THR A 200 -2.36 11.49 21.65
C THR A 200 -1.93 10.30 22.48
N SER A 201 -1.89 9.10 21.86
CA SER A 201 -1.60 7.84 22.55
C SER A 201 -0.84 6.86 21.64
N LEU A 202 0.06 6.09 22.25
CA LEU A 202 0.75 4.97 21.60
C LEU A 202 0.00 3.63 21.73
N VAL A 203 -1.27 3.66 22.18
CA VAL A 203 -2.10 2.44 22.24
C VAL A 203 -2.14 1.75 20.88
N GLY A 204 -1.89 0.44 20.87
CA GLY A 204 -1.88 -0.39 19.66
C GLY A 204 -0.50 -0.70 19.11
N VAL A 205 0.56 0.04 19.51
CA VAL A 205 1.92 -0.26 19.05
C VAL A 205 2.35 -1.67 19.50
N PRO A 206 3.13 -2.43 18.68
CA PRO A 206 3.68 -3.71 19.10
C PRO A 206 4.56 -3.59 20.34
N LYS A 207 4.49 -4.58 21.23
CA LYS A 207 5.31 -4.59 22.46
C LYS A 207 6.81 -4.73 22.17
N LYS A 208 7.17 -5.25 21.01
CA LYS A 208 8.56 -5.45 20.59
C LYS A 208 8.76 -4.91 19.18
N ILE A 209 9.79 -4.08 19.01
CA ILE A 209 10.25 -3.51 17.75
C ILE A 209 11.66 -4.04 17.47
N HIS A 210 11.83 -4.66 16.29
CA HIS A 210 13.10 -5.27 15.89
C HIS A 210 14.08 -4.27 15.22
N GLY A 211 13.59 -3.12 14.80
CA GLY A 211 14.35 -1.98 14.29
C GLY A 211 14.27 -0.77 15.23
N TYR A 212 14.27 0.41 14.64
CA TYR A 212 14.02 1.65 15.39
C TYR A 212 12.52 1.86 15.65
N PHE A 213 12.21 2.65 16.67
CA PHE A 213 10.88 3.20 16.92
C PHE A 213 10.97 4.73 16.90
N ASP A 214 10.18 5.36 16.02
CA ASP A 214 10.15 6.81 15.89
C ASP A 214 8.75 7.35 16.19
N CYS A 215 8.63 8.14 17.24
CA CYS A 215 7.47 8.94 17.61
C CYS A 215 7.86 10.40 17.89
N SER A 216 8.96 10.88 17.28
CA SER A 216 9.34 12.27 17.30
C SER A 216 8.31 13.15 16.57
N GLY A 217 8.28 14.44 16.81
CA GLY A 217 7.35 15.36 16.16
C GLY A 217 5.86 15.14 16.46
N CYS A 218 5.48 14.16 17.31
CA CYS A 218 4.09 13.95 17.73
C CYS A 218 3.70 14.97 18.81
N GLU A 219 3.32 16.18 18.39
CA GLU A 219 3.17 17.33 19.31
C GLU A 219 2.11 17.13 20.41
N ASN A 220 1.03 16.42 20.11
CA ASN A 220 -0.06 16.16 21.06
C ASN A 220 0.13 14.88 21.90
N LEU A 221 1.21 14.13 21.72
CA LEU A 221 1.52 12.97 22.55
C LEU A 221 1.93 13.44 23.96
N THR A 222 1.19 13.08 24.97
CA THR A 222 1.39 13.55 26.36
C THR A 222 1.96 12.49 27.28
N SER A 223 1.91 11.22 26.89
CA SER A 223 2.34 10.08 27.70
C SER A 223 3.13 9.08 26.89
N LEU A 224 4.04 8.35 27.56
CA LEU A 224 4.77 7.20 27.05
C LEU A 224 4.25 5.87 27.60
N GLU A 225 3.03 5.84 28.14
CA GLU A 225 2.48 4.67 28.84
C GLU A 225 2.51 3.40 28.01
N TYR A 226 2.27 3.50 26.70
CA TYR A 226 2.22 2.34 25.78
C TYR A 226 3.48 2.20 24.93
N LEU A 227 4.62 2.80 25.34
CA LEU A 227 5.88 2.62 24.65
C LEU A 227 6.24 1.13 24.52
N PRO A 228 6.78 0.66 23.37
CA PRO A 228 7.25 -0.72 23.22
C PRO A 228 8.15 -1.14 24.37
N LYS A 229 7.97 -2.34 24.90
CA LYS A 229 8.79 -2.85 26.02
C LYS A 229 10.22 -3.21 25.60
N GLU A 230 10.42 -3.55 24.33
CA GLU A 230 11.74 -3.82 23.75
C GLU A 230 11.87 -3.15 22.38
N ILE A 231 12.90 -2.33 22.21
CA ILE A 231 13.28 -1.68 20.96
C ILE A 231 14.72 -2.09 20.66
N ALA A 232 14.90 -2.89 19.60
CA ALA A 232 16.21 -3.43 19.26
C ALA A 232 17.13 -2.40 18.55
N GLY A 233 16.57 -1.39 17.92
CA GLY A 233 17.28 -0.25 17.34
C GLY A 233 17.18 1.00 18.18
N ASP A 234 17.21 2.14 17.52
CA ASP A 234 17.15 3.47 18.15
C ASP A 234 15.71 3.84 18.52
N LEU A 235 15.59 4.72 19.52
CA LEU A 235 14.34 5.38 19.90
C LEU A 235 14.43 6.86 19.59
N TYR A 236 13.58 7.36 18.71
CA TYR A 236 13.41 8.78 18.41
C TYR A 236 12.15 9.30 19.09
N ILE A 237 12.28 10.37 19.88
CA ILE A 237 11.21 10.84 20.76
C ILE A 237 11.31 12.33 21.02
N GLY A 238 10.19 13.00 21.25
CA GLY A 238 10.16 14.43 21.54
C GLY A 238 11.00 14.83 22.76
N LYS A 239 11.73 15.96 22.68
CA LYS A 239 12.58 16.50 23.77
C LYS A 239 11.91 16.60 25.13
N ARG A 240 10.58 16.84 25.16
CA ARG A 240 9.79 16.94 26.39
C ARG A 240 9.75 15.66 27.22
N PHE A 241 10.13 14.52 26.64
CA PHE A 241 10.17 13.22 27.31
C PHE A 241 11.55 12.84 27.86
N LYS A 242 12.54 13.74 27.77
CA LYS A 242 13.87 13.50 28.35
C LYS A 242 13.79 13.16 29.84
N GLY A 243 14.33 12.01 30.21
CA GLY A 243 14.27 11.50 31.58
C GLY A 243 12.91 10.95 32.04
N LYS A 244 11.99 10.71 31.09
CA LYS A 244 10.63 10.19 31.39
C LYS A 244 10.38 8.80 30.80
N ILE A 245 11.38 8.16 30.22
CA ILE A 245 11.23 6.80 29.67
C ILE A 245 10.98 5.82 30.81
N PRO A 246 9.93 4.98 30.74
CA PRO A 246 9.65 4.01 31.76
C PRO A 246 10.82 3.05 31.99
N GLU A 247 11.11 2.70 33.25
CA GLU A 247 12.26 1.83 33.65
C GLU A 247 12.17 0.41 33.05
N ASP A 248 10.97 -0.04 32.73
CA ASP A 248 10.70 -1.37 32.15
C ASP A 248 10.82 -1.41 30.61
N VAL A 249 11.24 -0.30 29.98
CA VAL A 249 11.49 -0.22 28.53
C VAL A 249 12.97 -0.44 28.25
N ILE A 250 13.26 -1.41 27.40
CA ILE A 250 14.63 -1.75 26.98
C ILE A 250 14.88 -1.20 25.58
N VAL A 251 15.77 -0.24 25.45
CA VAL A 251 16.27 0.30 24.17
C VAL A 251 17.71 -0.18 23.99
N LYS A 252 17.97 -0.97 22.93
CA LYS A 252 19.33 -1.50 22.67
C LYS A 252 20.20 -0.54 21.85
N GLY A 253 19.58 0.36 21.10
CA GLY A 253 20.23 1.43 20.36
C GLY A 253 20.35 2.72 21.16
N VAL A 254 20.38 3.84 20.46
CA VAL A 254 20.51 5.17 21.03
C VAL A 254 19.14 5.81 21.24
N ILE A 255 18.97 6.57 22.32
CA ILE A 255 17.78 7.39 22.53
C ILE A 255 18.07 8.80 22.04
N GLN A 256 17.34 9.22 21.00
CA GLN A 256 17.46 10.53 20.38
C GLN A 256 16.26 11.39 20.75
N TYR A 257 16.51 12.62 21.17
CA TYR A 257 15.50 13.58 21.60
C TYR A 257 15.41 14.71 20.56
N GLU A 258 14.33 14.75 19.80
CA GLU A 258 14.11 15.71 18.70
C GLU A 258 13.03 16.75 19.02
#